data_c297fa844bdc72fd9dfbfcac0d050316
#
_entry.id   c297fa844bdc72fd9dfbfcac0d050316
#
_cell.length_a   1.000
_cell.length_b   1.000
_cell.length_c   1.000
_cell.angle_alpha   90.00
_cell.angle_beta   90.00
_cell.angle_gamma   90.00
#
_symmetry.space_group_name_H-M   'P 1'
#
loop_
_entity.id
_entity.type
_entity.pdbx_description
1 polymer ?
#
loop_
_entity_poly.entity_id
_entity_poly.type
_entity_poly.pdbx_seq_one_letter_code
_entity_poly.pdbx_strand_id
1 'polypeptide(L)'
;MVATNPPAADELAAPLDLLLTSSAVGVAERVVPNVSWSRCALNLARQPRTVASRAASLGRELVSAAAGRSDVAPARGDKRFADPAWQGNPLLKRTMQAYLATNTTVDQLFSDAHLDWRDAERIRFVLDVITEGLSPSNNPLLNPLGYKALIDTGGLSAVRGLRHFAGDMTSAPRVPSMVEPDAFTLGETSPSQKLTD
;
A
#
# COMPACT_ATOMS: atom_id res chain seq x y z
N MET A 1 -47.10 22.83 19.82
CA MET A 1 -46.45 21.72 19.07
C MET A 1 -45.46 22.35 18.10
N VAL A 2 -44.18 22.38 18.46
CA VAL A 2 -43.13 22.92 17.61
C VAL A 2 -42.68 21.77 16.69
N ALA A 3 -42.97 21.89 15.42
CA ALA A 3 -42.47 20.97 14.42
C ALA A 3 -40.95 21.20 14.28
N THR A 4 -40.15 20.33 14.87
CA THR A 4 -38.73 20.27 14.62
C THR A 4 -38.55 19.75 13.21
N ASN A 5 -38.10 20.62 12.31
CA ASN A 5 -37.66 20.21 10.97
C ASN A 5 -36.54 19.16 11.12
N PRO A 6 -36.57 18.05 10.38
CA PRO A 6 -35.44 17.12 10.39
C PRO A 6 -34.18 17.87 9.99
N PRO A 7 -33.02 17.57 10.61
CA PRO A 7 -31.76 18.21 10.25
C PRO A 7 -31.45 17.98 8.76
N ALA A 8 -30.92 19.00 8.10
CA ALA A 8 -30.54 18.90 6.70
C ALA A 8 -29.54 17.76 6.52
N ALA A 9 -29.59 17.07 5.40
CA ALA A 9 -28.70 15.93 5.10
C ALA A 9 -27.21 16.30 5.30
N ASP A 10 -26.82 17.54 5.03
CA ASP A 10 -25.47 18.07 5.26
C ASP A 10 -25.08 18.15 6.74
N GLU A 11 -26.05 18.39 7.66
CA GLU A 11 -25.77 18.38 9.09
C GLU A 11 -25.52 16.98 9.67
N LEU A 12 -26.06 15.93 9.02
CA LEU A 12 -25.83 14.54 9.40
C LEU A 12 -24.56 13.98 8.73
N ALA A 13 -24.18 14.50 7.58
CA ALA A 13 -22.97 14.08 6.88
C ALA A 13 -21.69 14.53 7.59
N ALA A 14 -21.66 15.72 8.19
CA ALA A 14 -20.48 16.27 8.86
C ALA A 14 -19.95 15.39 10.02
N PRO A 15 -20.78 14.83 10.94
CA PRO A 15 -20.29 13.92 11.97
C PRO A 15 -19.78 12.59 11.41
N LEU A 16 -20.38 12.10 10.32
CA LEU A 16 -19.95 10.86 9.67
C LEU A 16 -18.59 11.05 8.97
N ASP A 17 -18.41 12.17 8.30
CA ASP A 17 -17.14 12.59 7.68
C ASP A 17 -16.04 12.75 8.73
N LEU A 18 -16.36 13.29 9.90
CA LEU A 18 -15.42 13.42 11.02
C LEU A 18 -15.01 12.05 11.57
N LEU A 19 -15.93 11.09 11.65
CA LEU A 19 -15.64 9.72 12.06
C LEU A 19 -14.80 8.98 11.02
N LEU A 20 -15.09 9.13 9.75
CA LEU A 20 -14.32 8.54 8.66
C LEU A 20 -12.92 9.16 8.55
N THR A 21 -12.82 10.49 8.71
CA THR A 21 -11.54 11.22 8.73
C THR A 21 -10.73 10.86 9.97
N SER A 22 -11.33 10.71 11.14
CA SER A 22 -10.64 10.27 12.35
C SER A 22 -10.16 8.82 12.24
N SER A 23 -10.90 7.96 11.54
CA SER A 23 -10.48 6.59 11.25
C SER A 23 -9.29 6.56 10.27
N ALA A 24 -9.26 7.45 9.29
CA ALA A 24 -8.14 7.61 8.36
C ALA A 24 -6.89 8.21 9.05
N VAL A 25 -7.07 9.20 9.93
CA VAL A 25 -6.00 9.77 10.77
C VAL A 25 -5.47 8.72 11.74
N GLY A 26 -6.33 7.86 12.30
CA GLY A 26 -5.92 6.73 13.14
C GLY A 26 -5.01 5.72 12.42
N VAL A 27 -5.11 5.59 11.09
CA VAL A 27 -4.15 4.83 10.28
C VAL A 27 -2.79 5.52 10.23
N ALA A 28 -2.76 6.85 10.06
CA ALA A 28 -1.52 7.62 10.08
C ALA A 28 -0.80 7.54 11.43
N GLU A 29 -1.52 7.55 12.56
CA GLU A 29 -0.94 7.35 13.89
C GLU A 29 -0.33 5.95 14.08
N ARG A 30 -0.82 4.93 13.39
CA ARG A 30 -0.23 3.58 13.40
C ARG A 30 1.09 3.49 12.64
N VAL A 31 1.30 4.37 11.67
CA VAL A 31 2.53 4.45 10.86
C VAL A 31 3.60 5.31 11.55
N VAL A 32 3.20 6.23 12.44
CA VAL A 32 4.14 7.09 13.17
C VAL A 32 5.00 6.25 14.12
N PRO A 33 6.32 6.52 14.22
CA PRO A 33 7.19 5.86 15.18
C PRO A 33 6.62 5.94 16.58
N ASN A 34 6.30 4.79 17.13
CA ASN A 34 5.75 4.64 18.47
C ASN A 34 6.70 3.79 19.34
N VAL A 35 6.28 3.49 20.57
CA VAL A 35 7.05 2.66 21.49
C VAL A 35 7.43 1.29 20.90
N SER A 36 6.56 0.71 20.04
CA SER A 36 6.84 -0.58 19.38
C SER A 36 8.06 -0.49 18.46
N TRP A 37 8.17 0.58 17.66
CA TRP A 37 9.34 0.83 16.81
C TRP A 37 10.61 1.05 17.63
N SER A 38 10.51 1.79 18.74
CA SER A 38 11.65 2.00 19.65
C SER A 38 12.14 0.69 20.28
N ARG A 39 11.23 -0.20 20.67
CA ARG A 39 11.55 -1.54 21.17
C ARG A 39 12.22 -2.39 20.11
N CYS A 40 11.68 -2.39 18.89
CA CYS A 40 12.26 -3.09 17.75
C CYS A 40 13.70 -2.64 17.51
N ALA A 41 13.90 -1.33 17.39
CA ALA A 41 15.22 -0.75 17.18
C ALA A 41 16.21 -1.08 18.32
N LEU A 42 15.75 -1.00 19.58
CA LEU A 42 16.56 -1.31 20.74
C LEU A 42 16.96 -2.80 20.79
N ASN A 43 16.02 -3.70 20.48
CA ASN A 43 16.29 -5.13 20.44
C ASN A 43 17.30 -5.49 19.35
N LEU A 44 17.18 -4.89 18.16
CA LEU A 44 18.16 -5.06 17.10
C LEU A 44 19.52 -4.43 17.44
N ALA A 45 19.53 -3.27 18.09
CA ALA A 45 20.78 -2.61 18.52
C ALA A 45 21.56 -3.46 19.54
N ARG A 46 20.88 -4.32 20.32
CA ARG A 46 21.51 -5.28 21.24
C ARG A 46 22.14 -6.48 20.53
N GLN A 47 21.87 -6.64 19.23
CA GLN A 47 22.34 -7.76 18.41
C GLN A 47 23.17 -7.28 17.20
N PRO A 48 24.24 -6.50 17.42
CA PRO A 48 24.98 -5.86 16.31
C PRO A 48 25.59 -6.87 15.34
N ARG A 49 25.99 -8.04 15.81
CA ARG A 49 26.54 -9.10 14.97
C ARG A 49 25.49 -9.70 14.03
N THR A 50 24.27 -9.92 14.52
CA THR A 50 23.14 -10.41 13.72
C THR A 50 22.79 -9.39 12.64
N VAL A 51 22.62 -8.12 13.02
CA VAL A 51 22.31 -7.02 12.07
C VAL A 51 23.41 -6.89 11.03
N ALA A 52 24.68 -6.89 11.43
CA ALA A 52 25.80 -6.82 10.49
C ALA A 52 25.84 -8.03 9.53
N SER A 53 25.54 -9.23 10.03
CA SER A 53 25.47 -10.45 9.22
C SER A 53 24.33 -10.35 8.17
N ARG A 54 23.14 -9.91 8.58
CA ARG A 54 22.01 -9.69 7.66
C ARG A 54 22.34 -8.65 6.59
N ALA A 55 22.90 -7.51 7.02
CA ALA A 55 23.30 -6.43 6.10
C ALA A 55 24.40 -6.90 5.11
N ALA A 56 25.39 -7.65 5.57
CA ALA A 56 26.42 -8.21 4.72
C ALA A 56 25.87 -9.24 3.71
N SER A 57 24.90 -10.06 4.14
CA SER A 57 24.23 -11.03 3.24
C SER A 57 23.40 -10.31 2.19
N LEU A 58 22.63 -9.29 2.56
CA LEU A 58 21.90 -8.44 1.62
C LEU A 58 22.87 -7.78 0.63
N GLY A 59 23.96 -7.18 1.14
CA GLY A 59 24.95 -6.53 0.26
C GLY A 59 25.53 -7.48 -0.80
N ARG A 60 25.87 -8.71 -0.41
CA ARG A 60 26.34 -9.74 -1.35
C ARG A 60 25.27 -10.10 -2.38
N GLU A 61 24.02 -10.24 -1.94
CA GLU A 61 22.91 -10.60 -2.81
C GLU A 61 22.59 -9.47 -3.80
N LEU A 62 22.62 -8.21 -3.36
CA LEU A 62 22.42 -7.04 -4.24
C LEU A 62 23.54 -6.96 -5.31
N VAL A 63 24.79 -7.22 -4.94
CA VAL A 63 25.91 -7.30 -5.89
C VAL A 63 25.70 -8.45 -6.87
N SER A 64 25.25 -9.61 -6.39
CA SER A 64 24.94 -10.77 -7.22
C SER A 64 23.80 -10.47 -8.21
N ALA A 65 22.74 -9.83 -7.75
CA ALA A 65 21.63 -9.39 -8.59
C ALA A 65 22.08 -8.38 -9.64
N ALA A 66 22.86 -7.36 -9.24
CA ALA A 66 23.41 -6.36 -10.17
C ALA A 66 24.30 -7.01 -11.24
N ALA A 67 25.07 -8.03 -10.87
CA ALA A 67 25.90 -8.79 -11.80
C ALA A 67 25.11 -9.82 -12.65
N GLY A 68 23.80 -9.98 -12.40
CA GLY A 68 22.95 -10.95 -13.10
C GLY A 68 23.21 -12.41 -12.69
N ARG A 69 23.78 -12.65 -11.51
CA ARG A 69 24.14 -13.96 -10.98
C ARG A 69 23.28 -14.41 -9.79
N SER A 70 22.29 -13.62 -9.43
CA SER A 70 21.34 -13.94 -8.36
C SER A 70 20.37 -15.02 -8.82
N ASP A 71 20.11 -15.98 -7.91
CA ASP A 71 19.10 -17.04 -8.07
C ASP A 71 17.79 -16.71 -7.34
N VAL A 72 17.67 -15.50 -6.75
CA VAL A 72 16.47 -15.07 -6.08
C VAL A 72 15.31 -15.04 -7.07
N ALA A 73 14.22 -15.68 -6.68
CA ALA A 73 13.01 -15.80 -7.50
C ALA A 73 11.75 -15.51 -6.64
N PRO A 74 10.66 -15.05 -7.26
CA PRO A 74 9.39 -14.88 -6.56
C PRO A 74 8.90 -16.20 -5.95
N ALA A 75 8.20 -16.11 -4.83
CA ALA A 75 7.54 -17.27 -4.24
C ALA A 75 6.55 -17.89 -5.24
N ARG A 76 6.36 -19.20 -5.13
CA ARG A 76 5.42 -19.93 -6.00
C ARG A 76 4.02 -19.37 -5.81
N GLY A 77 3.42 -18.84 -6.88
CA GLY A 77 2.10 -18.20 -6.87
C GLY A 77 2.11 -16.68 -6.62
N ASP A 78 3.26 -16.04 -6.51
CA ASP A 78 3.35 -14.58 -6.46
C ASP A 78 3.00 -13.99 -7.83
N LYS A 79 1.77 -13.50 -7.94
CA LYS A 79 1.21 -12.95 -9.18
C LYS A 79 1.78 -11.59 -9.56
N ARG A 80 2.46 -10.89 -8.64
CA ARG A 80 3.04 -9.56 -8.89
C ARG A 80 4.11 -9.61 -9.98
N PHE A 81 4.82 -10.72 -10.08
CA PHE A 81 5.92 -10.95 -11.03
C PHE A 81 5.60 -12.06 -12.05
N ALA A 82 4.31 -12.30 -12.32
CA ALA A 82 3.87 -13.35 -13.25
C ALA A 82 4.13 -13.00 -14.73
N ASP A 83 4.26 -11.71 -15.07
CA ASP A 83 4.53 -11.31 -16.45
C ASP A 83 5.92 -11.81 -16.89
N PRO A 84 6.04 -12.48 -18.08
CA PRO A 84 7.30 -12.98 -18.58
C PRO A 84 8.41 -11.92 -18.73
N ALA A 85 8.05 -10.63 -18.87
CA ALA A 85 9.02 -9.55 -18.97
C ALA A 85 9.90 -9.43 -17.72
N TRP A 86 9.40 -9.82 -16.52
CA TRP A 86 10.19 -9.84 -15.30
C TRP A 86 11.37 -10.83 -15.37
N GLN A 87 11.27 -11.86 -16.19
CA GLN A 87 12.35 -12.84 -16.40
C GLN A 87 13.16 -12.54 -17.67
N GLY A 88 12.49 -12.04 -18.71
CA GLY A 88 13.11 -11.82 -20.03
C GLY A 88 13.92 -10.52 -20.12
N ASN A 89 13.57 -9.49 -19.34
CA ASN A 89 14.29 -8.22 -19.33
C ASN A 89 15.32 -8.19 -18.19
N PRO A 90 16.64 -8.08 -18.50
CA PRO A 90 17.68 -8.11 -17.47
C PRO A 90 17.54 -7.02 -16.39
N LEU A 91 17.07 -5.82 -16.76
CA LEU A 91 16.87 -4.73 -15.80
C LEU A 91 15.71 -5.04 -14.84
N LEU A 92 14.57 -5.45 -15.37
CA LEU A 92 13.41 -5.82 -14.57
C LEU A 92 13.72 -7.00 -13.66
N LYS A 93 14.42 -8.03 -14.17
CA LYS A 93 14.85 -9.19 -13.39
C LYS A 93 15.72 -8.77 -12.20
N ARG A 94 16.74 -7.95 -12.43
CA ARG A 94 17.64 -7.47 -11.37
C ARG A 94 16.90 -6.61 -10.35
N THR A 95 15.99 -5.75 -10.79
CA THR A 95 15.16 -4.92 -9.90
C THR A 95 14.24 -5.79 -9.01
N MET A 96 13.58 -6.78 -9.61
CA MET A 96 12.77 -7.76 -8.87
C MET A 96 13.62 -8.52 -7.85
N GLN A 97 14.79 -9.01 -8.24
CA GLN A 97 15.69 -9.76 -7.36
C GLN A 97 16.18 -8.91 -6.18
N ALA A 98 16.57 -7.66 -6.43
CA ALA A 98 16.99 -6.73 -5.40
C ALA A 98 15.84 -6.43 -4.41
N TYR A 99 14.63 -6.21 -4.92
CA TYR A 99 13.44 -6.01 -4.10
C TYR A 99 13.14 -7.23 -3.22
N LEU A 100 13.12 -8.43 -3.78
CA LEU A 100 12.83 -9.66 -3.05
C LEU A 100 13.90 -9.96 -1.98
N ALA A 101 15.18 -9.75 -2.29
CA ALA A 101 16.27 -9.90 -1.34
C ALA A 101 16.15 -8.89 -0.18
N THR A 102 15.76 -7.65 -0.47
CA THR A 102 15.53 -6.62 0.55
C THR A 102 14.38 -7.01 1.46
N ASN A 103 13.24 -7.43 0.92
CA ASN A 103 12.09 -7.86 1.71
C ASN A 103 12.43 -9.06 2.60
N THR A 104 13.11 -10.06 2.06
CA THR A 104 13.59 -11.20 2.84
C THR A 104 14.46 -10.76 4.02
N THR A 105 15.34 -9.79 3.79
CA THR A 105 16.21 -9.26 4.86
C THR A 105 15.41 -8.48 5.90
N VAL A 106 14.43 -7.70 5.49
CA VAL A 106 13.52 -6.98 6.41
C VAL A 106 12.75 -7.97 7.27
N ASP A 107 12.18 -9.03 6.68
CA ASP A 107 11.47 -10.09 7.41
C ASP A 107 12.38 -10.82 8.41
N GLN A 108 13.62 -11.08 8.02
CA GLN A 108 14.60 -11.71 8.92
C GLN A 108 14.96 -10.79 10.09
N LEU A 109 15.24 -9.50 9.85
CA LEU A 109 15.51 -8.53 10.90
C LEU A 109 14.32 -8.35 11.83
N PHE A 110 13.12 -8.32 11.27
CA PHE A 110 11.90 -8.26 12.07
C PHE A 110 11.75 -9.49 12.97
N SER A 111 12.02 -10.69 12.47
CA SER A 111 12.03 -11.92 13.26
C SER A 111 13.11 -11.91 14.33
N ASP A 112 14.31 -11.43 14.01
CA ASP A 112 15.44 -11.32 14.94
C ASP A 112 15.20 -10.28 16.05
N ALA A 113 14.24 -9.36 15.88
CA ALA A 113 13.87 -8.37 16.89
C ALA A 113 13.14 -8.98 18.12
N HIS A 114 12.61 -10.19 18.00
CA HIS A 114 11.94 -10.93 19.11
C HIS A 114 10.93 -10.07 19.88
N LEU A 115 10.00 -9.45 19.20
CA LEU A 115 8.97 -8.59 19.77
C LEU A 115 7.86 -9.41 20.42
N ASP A 116 7.17 -8.81 21.41
CA ASP A 116 5.90 -9.36 21.84
C ASP A 116 4.84 -9.29 20.71
N TRP A 117 3.81 -10.11 20.80
CA TRP A 117 2.85 -10.28 19.72
C TRP A 117 2.11 -8.97 19.33
N ARG A 118 1.84 -8.07 20.31
CA ARG A 118 1.14 -6.80 20.03
C ARG A 118 2.02 -5.82 19.28
N ASP A 119 3.27 -5.70 19.68
CA ASP A 119 4.27 -4.88 19.02
C ASP A 119 4.58 -5.46 17.62
N ALA A 120 4.67 -6.79 17.53
CA ALA A 120 4.89 -7.50 16.28
C ALA A 120 3.77 -7.24 15.27
N GLU A 121 2.49 -7.38 15.64
CA GLU A 121 1.35 -7.13 14.75
C GLU A 121 1.32 -5.69 14.22
N ARG A 122 1.58 -4.71 15.09
CA ARG A 122 1.61 -3.30 14.69
C ARG A 122 2.70 -3.00 13.66
N ILE A 123 3.91 -3.50 13.94
CA ILE A 123 5.05 -3.27 13.04
C ILE A 123 4.87 -4.06 11.75
N ARG A 124 4.38 -5.32 11.83
CA ARG A 124 4.13 -6.16 10.65
C ARG A 124 3.19 -5.47 9.67
N PHE A 125 2.05 -4.96 10.15
CA PHE A 125 1.11 -4.23 9.31
C PHE A 125 1.79 -3.08 8.55
N VAL A 126 2.61 -2.29 9.23
CA VAL A 126 3.30 -1.15 8.60
C VAL A 126 4.37 -1.62 7.61
N LEU A 127 5.15 -2.64 7.98
CA LEU A 127 6.15 -3.22 7.08
C LEU A 127 5.50 -3.77 5.81
N ASP A 128 4.38 -4.49 5.94
CA ASP A 128 3.64 -5.03 4.79
C ASP A 128 3.15 -3.91 3.87
N VAL A 129 2.57 -2.84 4.42
CA VAL A 129 2.14 -1.66 3.63
C VAL A 129 3.33 -1.01 2.91
N ILE A 130 4.46 -0.84 3.59
CA ILE A 130 5.65 -0.23 2.97
C ILE A 130 6.24 -1.15 1.90
N THR A 131 6.42 -2.42 2.20
CA THR A 131 7.02 -3.38 1.27
C THR A 131 6.15 -3.58 0.04
N GLU A 132 4.83 -3.72 0.21
CA GLU A 132 3.91 -3.79 -0.92
C GLU A 132 3.88 -2.48 -1.73
N GLY A 133 3.83 -1.33 -1.06
CA GLY A 133 3.83 -0.02 -1.71
C GLY A 133 5.10 0.24 -2.53
N LEU A 134 6.25 -0.25 -2.06
CA LEU A 134 7.54 -0.13 -2.75
C LEU A 134 7.78 -1.23 -3.80
N SER A 135 6.84 -2.16 -3.98
CA SER A 135 6.99 -3.21 -4.98
C SER A 135 7.20 -2.62 -6.39
N PRO A 136 8.22 -3.09 -7.14
CA PRO A 136 8.42 -2.66 -8.51
C PRO A 136 7.20 -2.89 -9.41
N SER A 137 6.38 -3.89 -9.09
CA SER A 137 5.12 -4.16 -9.80
C SER A 137 4.07 -3.06 -9.61
N ASN A 138 4.17 -2.26 -8.55
CA ASN A 138 3.27 -1.13 -8.29
C ASN A 138 3.78 0.18 -8.93
N ASN A 139 5.01 0.20 -9.43
CA ASN A 139 5.54 1.35 -10.14
C ASN A 139 5.12 1.30 -11.62
N PRO A 140 4.36 2.28 -12.14
CA PRO A 140 3.86 2.26 -13.52
C PRO A 140 4.96 2.29 -14.58
N LEU A 141 6.18 2.77 -14.25
CA LEU A 141 7.31 2.79 -15.15
C LEU A 141 8.11 1.48 -15.15
N LEU A 142 8.02 0.70 -14.08
CA LEU A 142 8.71 -0.59 -13.95
C LEU A 142 7.77 -1.78 -14.20
N ASN A 143 6.47 -1.61 -13.98
CA ASN A 143 5.50 -2.65 -14.25
C ASN A 143 5.29 -2.82 -15.77
N PRO A 144 5.58 -3.99 -16.36
CA PRO A 144 5.41 -4.25 -17.78
C PRO A 144 4.00 -3.95 -18.29
N LEU A 145 2.96 -4.27 -17.52
CA LEU A 145 1.57 -3.98 -17.87
C LEU A 145 1.26 -2.48 -17.80
N GLY A 146 1.77 -1.79 -16.77
CA GLY A 146 1.63 -0.34 -16.64
C GLY A 146 2.33 0.41 -17.76
N TYR A 147 3.54 -0.01 -18.11
CA TYR A 147 4.30 0.57 -19.21
C TYR A 147 3.63 0.32 -20.58
N LYS A 148 3.10 -0.88 -20.79
CA LYS A 148 2.31 -1.19 -21.99
C LYS A 148 1.08 -0.29 -22.09
N ALA A 149 0.30 -0.18 -21.01
CA ALA A 149 -0.86 0.69 -20.97
C ALA A 149 -0.50 2.17 -21.23
N LEU A 150 0.65 2.62 -20.74
CA LEU A 150 1.17 3.97 -21.01
C LEU A 150 1.43 4.18 -22.50
N ILE A 151 2.06 3.22 -23.17
CA ILE A 151 2.34 3.28 -24.62
C ILE A 151 1.05 3.16 -25.41
N ASP A 152 0.20 2.17 -25.13
CA ASP A 152 -1.05 1.90 -25.85
C ASP A 152 -2.02 3.10 -25.80
N THR A 153 -1.98 3.89 -24.74
CA THR A 153 -2.82 5.08 -24.57
C THR A 153 -2.13 6.40 -24.96
N GLY A 154 -0.87 6.35 -25.45
CA GLY A 154 -0.08 7.56 -25.71
C GLY A 154 0.09 8.44 -24.47
N GLY A 155 0.12 7.85 -23.28
CA GLY A 155 0.25 8.56 -21.99
C GLY A 155 -1.08 9.06 -21.40
N LEU A 156 -2.20 8.96 -22.12
CA LEU A 156 -3.50 9.46 -21.65
C LEU A 156 -3.97 8.79 -20.36
N SER A 157 -3.60 7.52 -20.13
CA SER A 157 -3.92 6.82 -18.88
C SER A 157 -3.26 7.48 -17.67
N ALA A 158 -1.99 7.89 -17.79
CA ALA A 158 -1.26 8.57 -16.73
C ALA A 158 -1.83 9.97 -16.46
N VAL A 159 -2.13 10.74 -17.53
CA VAL A 159 -2.73 12.08 -17.41
C VAL A 159 -4.10 12.00 -16.74
N ARG A 160 -4.92 11.02 -17.12
CA ARG A 160 -6.24 10.81 -16.50
C ARG A 160 -6.10 10.43 -15.03
N GLY A 161 -5.22 9.48 -14.70
CA GLY A 161 -4.93 9.10 -13.31
C GLY A 161 -4.44 10.26 -12.46
N LEU A 162 -3.52 11.09 -12.98
CA LEU A 162 -3.02 12.28 -12.29
C LEU A 162 -4.14 13.32 -12.07
N ARG A 163 -5.02 13.50 -13.04
CA ARG A 163 -6.15 14.43 -12.91
C ARG A 163 -7.13 13.94 -11.84
N HIS A 164 -7.46 12.64 -11.79
CA HIS A 164 -8.31 12.08 -10.74
C HIS A 164 -7.64 12.25 -9.37
N PHE A 165 -6.37 11.88 -9.25
CA PHE A 165 -5.62 12.05 -8.01
C PHE A 165 -5.59 13.51 -7.54
N ALA A 166 -5.34 14.47 -8.44
CA ALA A 166 -5.37 15.89 -8.10
C ALA A 166 -6.78 16.35 -7.69
N GLY A 167 -7.82 15.84 -8.35
CA GLY A 167 -9.21 16.07 -7.96
C GLY A 167 -9.49 15.58 -6.55
N ASP A 168 -9.11 14.33 -6.22
CA ASP A 168 -9.31 13.73 -4.90
C ASP A 168 -8.52 14.48 -3.80
N MET A 169 -7.31 14.94 -4.12
CA MET A 169 -6.48 15.72 -3.17
C MET A 169 -7.01 17.13 -2.91
N THR A 170 -7.70 17.72 -3.87
CA THR A 170 -8.26 19.09 -3.75
C THR A 170 -9.68 19.09 -3.20
N SER A 171 -10.39 17.97 -3.28
CA SER A 171 -11.74 17.82 -2.75
C SER A 171 -11.69 17.51 -1.25
N ALA A 172 -12.53 18.19 -0.46
CA ALA A 172 -12.75 17.78 0.92
C ALA A 172 -13.76 16.60 0.92
N PRO A 173 -13.49 15.54 1.68
CA PRO A 173 -12.52 15.34 2.76
C PRO A 173 -11.13 14.79 2.35
N ARG A 174 -10.67 14.91 1.14
CA ARG A 174 -9.39 14.38 0.62
C ARG A 174 -9.32 12.84 0.62
N VAL A 175 -10.44 12.20 0.44
CA VAL A 175 -10.57 10.74 0.30
C VAL A 175 -11.15 10.47 -1.08
N PRO A 176 -10.71 9.43 -1.80
CA PRO A 176 -11.32 9.06 -3.07
C PRO A 176 -12.83 8.92 -2.91
N SER A 177 -13.59 9.57 -3.79
CA SER A 177 -15.05 9.49 -3.77
C SER A 177 -15.46 8.05 -4.10
N MET A 178 -15.86 7.32 -3.07
CA MET A 178 -16.31 5.92 -3.20
C MET A 178 -17.76 5.84 -3.65
N VAL A 179 -18.50 6.95 -3.58
CA VAL A 179 -19.90 7.04 -3.92
C VAL A 179 -20.13 8.36 -4.68
N GLU A 180 -20.85 8.31 -5.78
CA GLU A 180 -21.36 9.50 -6.46
C GLU A 180 -22.61 9.96 -5.73
N PRO A 181 -22.57 11.07 -4.96
CA PRO A 181 -23.72 11.53 -4.18
C PRO A 181 -24.93 11.83 -5.05
N ASP A 182 -24.69 12.31 -6.29
CA ASP A 182 -25.72 12.68 -7.25
C ASP A 182 -26.41 11.45 -7.91
N ALA A 183 -25.84 10.24 -7.70
CA ALA A 183 -26.44 8.99 -8.18
C ALA A 183 -27.61 8.51 -7.31
N PHE A 184 -27.83 9.13 -6.15
CA PHE A 184 -28.84 8.74 -5.17
C PHE A 184 -29.78 9.90 -4.89
N THR A 185 -31.07 9.70 -5.12
CA THR A 185 -32.11 10.65 -4.73
C THR A 185 -32.71 10.24 -3.40
N LEU A 186 -32.72 11.17 -2.41
CA LEU A 186 -33.35 10.91 -1.12
C LEU A 186 -34.83 10.56 -1.31
N GLY A 187 -35.25 9.38 -0.85
CA GLY A 187 -36.62 8.89 -1.00
C GLY A 187 -36.83 7.96 -2.20
N GLU A 188 -35.80 7.66 -3.00
CA GLU A 188 -35.86 6.59 -4.00
C GLU A 188 -35.96 5.23 -3.32
N THR A 189 -36.99 4.46 -3.71
CA THR A 189 -37.21 3.13 -3.17
C THR A 189 -36.09 2.17 -3.58
N SER A 190 -35.62 1.38 -2.64
CA SER A 190 -34.65 0.30 -2.90
C SER A 190 -35.13 -0.60 -4.05
N PRO A 191 -34.22 -1.11 -4.91
CA PRO A 191 -34.58 -2.04 -6.00
C PRO A 191 -35.42 -3.24 -5.57
N SER A 192 -35.32 -3.66 -4.31
CA SER A 192 -36.14 -4.73 -3.74
C SER A 192 -37.64 -4.40 -3.62
N GLN A 193 -38.03 -3.13 -3.69
CA GLN A 193 -39.46 -2.72 -3.69
C GLN A 193 -40.08 -2.69 -5.08
N LYS A 194 -39.29 -2.78 -6.16
CA LYS A 194 -39.80 -2.85 -7.52
C LYS A 194 -40.26 -4.25 -7.97
N LEU A 195 -40.10 -5.25 -7.11
CA LEU A 195 -40.45 -6.65 -7.41
C LEU A 195 -41.84 -7.08 -6.87
N THR A 196 -42.62 -6.15 -6.30
CA THR A 196 -43.91 -6.45 -5.63
C THR A 196 -45.11 -5.72 -6.22
N ASP A 197 -45.00 -5.05 -7.39
CA ASP A 197 -46.15 -4.48 -8.13
C ASP A 197 -46.40 -5.24 -9.44
#